data_cb2dc54b5af796a383755ec56c299ea4
#
_entry.id   cb2dc54b5af796a383755ec56c299ea4
#
_cell.length_a   1.000
_cell.length_b   1.000
_cell.length_c   1.000
_cell.angle_alpha   90.00
_cell.angle_beta   90.00
_cell.angle_gamma   90.00
#
_symmetry.space_group_name_H-M   'P 1'
#
loop_
_entity.id
_entity.type
_entity.pdbx_description
1 polymer ?
#
loop_
_entity_poly.entity_id
_entity_poly.type
_entity_poly.pdbx_seq_one_letter_code
_entity_poly.pdbx_strand_id
1 'polypeptide(L)'
;LMGSNMQRQAVPLLTTEAPVVGTGIETKAAVDSGVCVVAKADGEVLSSESNRIIIKETDGNKREYILTKFSRSNQSNCYNQRPIVFKGDKVKAGDVIADGPSTSQGELALGKNPLIGFMTWEGYNYEDAVLLSERLVEYDVYTSVHIEEYEVESRDTKLGPEEITRDVPGVGDDALKDLDERGIIRVGAEVRAGDILVGKVTPKGETELTAEERLLRAIFGEKAREVRDTSLKVPHGAYGIIVDAKVFTRENGDELSPGVNQSVRIYICLLYTSPSPRDVE
;
A
#
# COMPACT_ATOMS: atom_id res chain seq x y z
N LEU A 1 -5.56 30.38 -7.34
CA LEU A 1 -6.24 29.65 -6.27
C LEU A 1 -6.65 28.24 -6.69
N MET A 2 -7.27 28.07 -7.88
CA MET A 2 -7.66 26.74 -8.41
C MET A 2 -6.44 25.85 -8.64
N GLY A 3 -5.39 26.37 -9.31
CA GLY A 3 -4.16 25.60 -9.52
C GLY A 3 -3.47 25.18 -8.21
N SER A 4 -3.46 26.03 -7.19
CA SER A 4 -2.92 25.69 -5.88
C SER A 4 -3.71 24.55 -5.22
N ASN A 5 -5.03 24.51 -5.37
CA ASN A 5 -5.85 23.41 -4.86
C ASN A 5 -5.59 22.11 -5.63
N MET A 6 -5.42 22.18 -6.95
CA MET A 6 -5.11 21.01 -7.77
C MET A 6 -3.76 20.38 -7.43
N GLN A 7 -2.73 21.18 -7.12
CA GLN A 7 -1.43 20.68 -6.68
C GLN A 7 -1.53 19.78 -5.44
N ARG A 8 -2.44 20.09 -4.50
CA ARG A 8 -2.65 19.29 -3.28
C ARG A 8 -3.35 17.95 -3.52
N GLN A 9 -3.94 17.77 -4.70
CA GLN A 9 -4.62 16.53 -5.13
C GLN A 9 -3.73 15.66 -6.03
N ALA A 10 -2.47 16.08 -6.28
CA ALA A 10 -1.55 15.33 -7.12
C ALA A 10 -1.19 13.98 -6.48
N VAL A 11 -1.28 12.93 -7.28
CA VAL A 11 -0.95 11.55 -6.87
C VAL A 11 0.52 11.28 -7.22
N PRO A 12 1.32 10.69 -6.32
CA PRO A 12 2.68 10.27 -6.63
C PRO A 12 2.72 9.23 -7.74
N LEU A 13 3.45 9.51 -8.81
CA LEU A 13 3.61 8.61 -9.95
C LEU A 13 4.84 7.71 -9.77
N LEU A 14 4.94 6.63 -10.55
CA LEU A 14 6.13 5.75 -10.58
C LEU A 14 7.40 6.54 -10.91
N THR A 15 7.32 7.36 -11.94
CA THR A 15 8.40 8.28 -12.33
C THR A 15 7.81 9.65 -12.56
N THR A 16 8.37 10.66 -11.94
CA THR A 16 7.94 12.06 -12.05
C THR A 16 8.99 12.89 -12.77
N GLU A 17 8.59 14.03 -13.29
CA GLU A 17 9.46 15.00 -13.95
C GLU A 17 9.33 16.36 -13.29
N ALA A 18 10.45 17.05 -13.13
CA ALA A 18 10.45 18.43 -12.71
C ALA A 18 9.71 19.31 -13.75
N PRO A 19 8.97 20.34 -13.32
CA PRO A 19 8.26 21.23 -14.24
C PRO A 19 9.24 21.96 -15.13
N VAL A 20 8.92 22.08 -16.43
CA VAL A 20 9.71 22.84 -17.40
C VAL A 20 9.72 24.34 -17.05
N VAL A 21 8.60 24.83 -16.53
CA VAL A 21 8.44 26.20 -16.03
C VAL A 21 8.07 26.14 -14.55
N GLY A 22 8.97 26.64 -13.72
CA GLY A 22 8.80 26.64 -12.27
C GLY A 22 8.67 28.05 -11.69
N THR A 23 8.39 28.11 -10.40
CA THR A 23 8.27 29.35 -9.61
C THR A 23 9.53 29.66 -8.80
N GLY A 24 10.46 28.68 -8.71
CA GLY A 24 11.71 28.76 -7.93
C GLY A 24 11.57 28.32 -6.47
N ILE A 25 10.36 27.93 -6.03
CA ILE A 25 10.12 27.43 -4.65
C ILE A 25 10.16 25.89 -4.58
N GLU A 26 10.21 25.21 -5.72
CA GLU A 26 10.07 23.76 -5.84
C GLU A 26 11.10 23.00 -5.01
N THR A 27 12.38 23.40 -5.08
CA THR A 27 13.47 22.77 -4.32
C THR A 27 13.26 22.99 -2.82
N LYS A 28 12.91 24.20 -2.41
CA LYS A 28 12.65 24.48 -1.01
C LYS A 28 11.44 23.70 -0.49
N ALA A 29 10.38 23.64 -1.26
CA ALA A 29 9.19 22.89 -0.90
C ALA A 29 9.49 21.39 -0.74
N ALA A 30 10.29 20.80 -1.63
CA ALA A 30 10.69 19.40 -1.55
C ALA A 30 11.54 19.09 -0.30
N VAL A 31 12.50 19.95 0.02
CA VAL A 31 13.38 19.77 1.18
C VAL A 31 12.63 20.01 2.49
N ASP A 32 11.89 21.12 2.59
CA ASP A 32 11.19 21.51 3.82
C ASP A 32 10.02 20.56 4.17
N SER A 33 9.44 19.88 3.18
CA SER A 33 8.40 18.87 3.41
C SER A 33 8.90 17.60 4.11
N GLY A 34 10.24 17.37 4.12
CA GLY A 34 10.85 16.20 4.73
C GLY A 34 10.68 14.90 3.93
N VAL A 35 10.15 14.94 2.70
CA VAL A 35 10.01 13.75 1.84
C VAL A 35 11.34 13.32 1.23
N CYS A 36 12.25 14.27 1.01
CA CYS A 36 13.62 14.02 0.55
C CYS A 36 14.55 13.76 1.74
N VAL A 37 15.53 12.90 1.54
CA VAL A 37 16.60 12.69 2.52
C VAL A 37 17.75 13.63 2.22
N VAL A 38 18.16 14.39 3.23
CA VAL A 38 19.19 15.43 3.12
C VAL A 38 20.43 15.03 3.91
N ALA A 39 21.62 15.27 3.36
CA ALA A 39 22.88 15.05 4.04
C ALA A 39 23.01 15.99 5.25
N LYS A 40 23.33 15.46 6.43
CA LYS A 40 23.50 16.23 7.68
C LYS A 40 24.87 16.85 7.82
N ALA A 41 25.87 16.30 7.14
CA ALA A 41 27.26 16.75 7.18
C ALA A 41 27.94 16.52 5.85
N ASP A 42 29.07 17.21 5.65
CA ASP A 42 29.91 17.01 4.47
C ASP A 42 30.58 15.64 4.51
N GLY A 43 30.68 14.98 3.36
CA GLY A 43 31.26 13.65 3.31
C GLY A 43 31.35 13.04 1.91
N GLU A 44 31.76 11.78 1.88
CA GLU A 44 31.82 10.96 0.67
C GLU A 44 30.94 9.73 0.80
N VAL A 45 30.18 9.42 -0.23
CA VAL A 45 29.29 8.26 -0.29
C VAL A 45 30.10 6.97 -0.40
N LEU A 46 30.07 6.13 0.63
CA LEU A 46 30.73 4.83 0.65
C LEU A 46 29.91 3.75 -0.03
N SER A 47 28.60 3.74 0.20
CA SER A 47 27.65 2.78 -0.37
C SER A 47 26.31 3.47 -0.61
N SER A 48 25.71 3.17 -1.75
CA SER A 48 24.35 3.58 -2.11
C SER A 48 23.58 2.35 -2.52
N GLU A 49 22.64 1.94 -1.67
CA GLU A 49 21.77 0.78 -1.86
C GLU A 49 20.32 1.27 -1.94
N SER A 50 19.42 0.44 -2.42
CA SER A 50 18.02 0.82 -2.58
C SER A 50 17.33 1.21 -1.26
N ASN A 51 17.77 0.66 -0.13
CA ASN A 51 17.17 0.84 1.19
C ASN A 51 18.02 1.65 2.16
N ARG A 52 19.31 1.93 1.82
CA ARG A 52 20.21 2.69 2.69
C ARG A 52 21.32 3.38 1.91
N ILE A 53 21.81 4.47 2.47
CA ILE A 53 22.99 5.20 1.99
C ILE A 53 23.96 5.34 3.17
N ILE A 54 25.23 5.02 2.94
CA ILE A 54 26.29 5.18 3.95
C ILE A 54 27.24 6.27 3.49
N ILE A 55 27.39 7.31 4.31
CA ILE A 55 28.28 8.45 4.05
C ILE A 55 29.41 8.45 5.11
N LYS A 56 30.65 8.61 4.65
CA LYS A 56 31.76 8.90 5.49
C LYS A 56 31.92 10.41 5.64
N GLU A 57 31.63 10.91 6.81
CA GLU A 57 31.77 12.34 7.14
C GLU A 57 33.23 12.77 7.17
N THR A 58 33.46 14.05 7.01
CA THR A 58 34.83 14.66 7.11
C THR A 58 35.48 14.38 8.44
N ASP A 59 34.72 14.20 9.50
CA ASP A 59 35.21 13.85 10.85
C ASP A 59 35.63 12.37 10.98
N GLY A 60 35.52 11.59 9.89
CA GLY A 60 35.85 10.17 9.86
C GLY A 60 34.73 9.24 10.32
N ASN A 61 33.62 9.76 10.84
CA ASN A 61 32.47 8.99 11.25
C ASN A 61 31.70 8.45 10.03
N LYS A 62 31.09 7.27 10.19
CA LYS A 62 30.17 6.73 9.19
C LYS A 62 28.74 6.98 9.65
N ARG A 63 27.96 7.64 8.81
CA ARG A 63 26.53 7.85 9.03
C ARG A 63 25.72 7.03 8.04
N GLU A 64 24.76 6.30 8.56
CA GLU A 64 23.81 5.53 7.78
C GLU A 64 22.47 6.27 7.69
N TYR A 65 21.95 6.36 6.48
CA TYR A 65 20.62 6.89 6.16
C TYR A 65 19.75 5.74 5.65
N ILE A 66 18.74 5.37 6.42
CA ILE A 66 17.78 4.32 6.06
C ILE A 66 16.67 4.97 5.25
N LEU A 67 16.37 4.40 4.08
CA LEU A 67 15.35 4.89 3.17
C LEU A 67 14.03 4.15 3.40
N THR A 68 12.93 4.92 3.39
CA THR A 68 11.59 4.34 3.44
C THR A 68 11.22 3.75 2.10
N LYS A 69 10.82 2.48 2.11
CA LYS A 69 10.49 1.73 0.89
C LYS A 69 9.02 1.30 0.91
N PHE A 70 8.26 1.63 -0.14
CA PHE A 70 6.90 1.14 -0.40
C PHE A 70 5.99 1.11 0.82
N SER A 71 6.00 2.17 1.60
CA SER A 71 5.08 2.32 2.74
C SER A 71 3.79 3.02 2.34
N ARG A 72 2.70 2.66 2.99
CA ARG A 72 1.41 3.28 2.80
C ARG A 72 1.36 4.66 3.46
N SER A 73 0.89 5.66 2.73
CA SER A 73 0.50 6.97 3.29
C SER A 73 -0.94 6.94 3.83
N ASN A 74 -1.35 8.00 4.53
CA ASN A 74 -2.74 8.12 5.03
C ASN A 74 -3.79 8.14 3.91
N GLN A 75 -3.43 8.55 2.70
CA GLN A 75 -4.30 8.56 1.51
C GLN A 75 -4.11 7.31 0.65
N SER A 76 -3.55 6.24 1.19
CA SER A 76 -3.26 4.98 0.47
C SER A 76 -2.27 5.12 -0.70
N ASN A 77 -1.56 6.23 -0.80
CA ASN A 77 -0.49 6.40 -1.78
C ASN A 77 0.80 5.70 -1.33
N CYS A 78 1.67 5.42 -2.28
CA CYS A 78 2.97 4.83 -2.01
C CYS A 78 4.00 5.88 -1.60
N TYR A 79 4.58 5.72 -0.43
CA TYR A 79 5.72 6.48 0.03
C TYR A 79 6.99 5.66 -0.21
N ASN A 80 7.80 6.07 -1.19
CA ASN A 80 9.00 5.36 -1.57
C ASN A 80 10.14 6.34 -1.81
N GLN A 81 11.27 6.15 -1.10
CA GLN A 81 12.46 6.96 -1.27
C GLN A 81 13.47 6.23 -2.16
N ARG A 82 14.09 6.97 -3.07
CA ARG A 82 15.08 6.46 -4.01
C ARG A 82 16.38 7.25 -3.90
N PRO A 83 17.55 6.59 -3.77
CA PRO A 83 18.83 7.28 -3.76
C PRO A 83 19.07 7.95 -5.12
N ILE A 84 19.67 9.15 -5.09
CA ILE A 84 20.09 9.91 -6.28
C ILE A 84 21.62 10.07 -6.35
N VAL A 85 22.33 9.64 -5.29
CA VAL A 85 23.78 9.69 -5.20
C VAL A 85 24.38 8.31 -5.44
N PHE A 86 25.60 8.30 -5.97
CA PHE A 86 26.36 7.09 -6.26
C PHE A 86 27.57 6.96 -5.35
N LYS A 87 28.11 5.74 -5.27
CA LYS A 87 29.34 5.49 -4.52
C LYS A 87 30.49 6.35 -5.06
N GLY A 88 31.18 7.08 -4.16
CA GLY A 88 32.29 7.97 -4.47
C GLY A 88 31.88 9.43 -4.66
N ASP A 89 30.59 9.74 -4.67
CA ASP A 89 30.12 11.11 -4.76
C ASP A 89 30.47 11.88 -3.48
N LYS A 90 30.84 13.14 -3.65
CA LYS A 90 31.03 14.08 -2.54
C LYS A 90 29.77 14.87 -2.33
N VAL A 91 29.27 14.86 -1.10
CA VAL A 91 28.05 15.56 -0.69
C VAL A 91 28.40 16.60 0.39
N LYS A 92 27.66 17.69 0.38
CA LYS A 92 27.71 18.75 1.41
C LYS A 92 26.52 18.65 2.33
N ALA A 93 26.65 19.21 3.50
CA ALA A 93 25.52 19.39 4.41
C ALA A 93 24.42 20.20 3.74
N GLY A 94 23.20 19.67 3.70
CA GLY A 94 22.07 20.27 3.03
C GLY A 94 21.79 19.72 1.61
N ASP A 95 22.69 18.96 1.00
CA ASP A 95 22.46 18.36 -0.30
C ASP A 95 21.42 17.22 -0.17
N VAL A 96 20.51 17.11 -1.15
CA VAL A 96 19.55 16.00 -1.24
C VAL A 96 20.29 14.76 -1.73
N ILE A 97 20.19 13.67 -0.97
CA ILE A 97 20.84 12.38 -1.27
C ILE A 97 19.87 11.30 -1.71
N ALA A 98 18.58 11.47 -1.40
CA ALA A 98 17.51 10.60 -1.90
C ALA A 98 16.23 11.38 -2.15
N ASP A 99 15.59 11.09 -3.27
CA ASP A 99 14.28 11.61 -3.62
C ASP A 99 13.17 10.82 -2.91
N GLY A 100 12.09 11.54 -2.55
CA GLY A 100 10.85 10.97 -2.04
C GLY A 100 9.75 10.88 -3.11
N PRO A 101 8.50 10.67 -2.68
CA PRO A 101 7.35 10.70 -3.57
C PRO A 101 7.18 12.09 -4.18
N SER A 102 6.79 12.15 -5.45
CA SER A 102 6.57 13.40 -6.20
C SER A 102 7.76 14.36 -6.20
N THR A 103 8.98 13.84 -6.19
CA THR A 103 10.21 14.63 -6.28
C THR A 103 11.14 14.06 -7.35
N SER A 104 11.96 14.91 -7.95
CA SER A 104 12.96 14.55 -8.94
C SER A 104 14.20 15.42 -8.76
N GLN A 105 15.35 14.80 -8.48
CA GLN A 105 16.64 15.46 -8.23
C GLN A 105 16.56 16.55 -7.13
N GLY A 106 15.77 16.28 -6.08
CA GLY A 106 15.56 17.23 -4.98
C GLY A 106 14.60 18.38 -5.28
N GLU A 107 13.93 18.36 -6.41
CA GLU A 107 12.94 19.34 -6.81
C GLU A 107 11.53 18.75 -6.80
N LEU A 108 10.52 19.55 -6.46
CA LEU A 108 9.13 19.12 -6.47
C LEU A 108 8.69 18.79 -7.90
N ALA A 109 8.22 17.55 -8.11
CA ALA A 109 7.80 17.01 -9.40
C ALA A 109 6.46 16.29 -9.20
N LEU A 110 5.35 17.02 -9.37
CA LEU A 110 4.00 16.53 -9.09
C LEU A 110 3.40 15.69 -10.22
N GLY A 111 4.07 15.58 -11.35
CA GLY A 111 3.54 14.86 -12.50
C GLY A 111 4.53 14.71 -13.63
N LYS A 112 4.03 14.83 -14.86
CA LYS A 112 4.77 14.72 -16.13
C LYS A 112 4.57 15.96 -16.98
N ASN A 113 5.42 16.13 -17.98
CA ASN A 113 5.34 17.22 -18.97
C ASN A 113 4.87 16.67 -20.34
N PRO A 114 3.57 16.35 -20.53
CA PRO A 114 3.06 15.83 -21.79
C PRO A 114 2.86 16.94 -22.82
N LEU A 115 2.91 16.58 -24.10
CA LEU A 115 2.51 17.47 -25.18
C LEU A 115 0.97 17.52 -25.26
N ILE A 116 0.39 18.71 -25.18
CA ILE A 116 -1.05 18.94 -25.17
C ILE A 116 -1.46 19.74 -26.41
N GLY A 117 -2.47 19.26 -27.15
CA GLY A 117 -3.14 19.97 -28.20
C GLY A 117 -4.50 20.51 -27.74
N PHE A 118 -4.76 21.80 -27.92
CA PHE A 118 -6.04 22.42 -27.58
C PHE A 118 -6.90 22.53 -28.84
N MET A 119 -7.85 21.65 -29.01
CA MET A 119 -8.80 21.63 -30.13
C MET A 119 -10.06 20.88 -29.78
N THR A 120 -11.13 21.11 -30.53
CA THR A 120 -12.32 20.27 -30.45
C THR A 120 -12.08 18.96 -31.20
N TRP A 121 -12.48 17.81 -30.62
CA TRP A 121 -12.32 16.50 -31.24
C TRP A 121 -13.63 15.72 -31.18
N GLU A 122 -14.46 15.88 -32.23
CA GLU A 122 -15.72 15.13 -32.41
C GLU A 122 -16.65 15.06 -31.16
N GLY A 123 -16.54 16.05 -30.28
CA GLY A 123 -17.30 16.13 -29.03
C GLY A 123 -16.80 15.26 -27.89
N TYR A 124 -15.78 14.40 -28.10
CA TYR A 124 -15.25 13.51 -27.05
C TYR A 124 -14.47 14.23 -25.95
N ASN A 125 -14.11 15.49 -26.15
CA ASN A 125 -13.47 16.34 -25.16
C ASN A 125 -14.36 17.51 -24.72
N TYR A 126 -15.68 17.30 -24.66
CA TYR A 126 -16.64 18.29 -24.18
C TYR A 126 -16.51 18.48 -22.66
N GLU A 127 -16.54 19.73 -22.22
CA GLU A 127 -16.34 20.17 -20.83
C GLU A 127 -14.97 19.72 -20.26
N ASP A 128 -14.97 18.90 -19.22
CA ASP A 128 -13.78 18.42 -18.51
C ASP A 128 -13.21 17.13 -19.11
N ALA A 129 -13.82 16.59 -20.17
CA ALA A 129 -13.33 15.39 -20.83
C ALA A 129 -12.03 15.66 -21.59
N VAL A 130 -11.10 14.72 -21.53
CA VAL A 130 -9.82 14.76 -22.24
C VAL A 130 -9.60 13.47 -23.00
N LEU A 131 -8.94 13.58 -24.16
CA LEU A 131 -8.46 12.45 -24.94
C LEU A 131 -7.00 12.21 -24.60
N LEU A 132 -6.66 10.97 -24.30
CA LEU A 132 -5.30 10.56 -24.00
C LEU A 132 -4.78 9.62 -25.08
N SER A 133 -3.49 9.75 -25.41
CA SER A 133 -2.82 8.78 -26.26
C SER A 133 -2.65 7.45 -25.52
N GLU A 134 -2.89 6.32 -26.18
CA GLU A 134 -2.66 4.98 -25.65
C GLU A 134 -1.21 4.75 -25.18
N ARG A 135 -0.25 5.48 -25.78
CA ARG A 135 1.15 5.46 -25.34
C ARG A 135 1.36 5.86 -23.87
N LEU A 136 0.48 6.70 -23.32
CA LEU A 136 0.57 7.09 -21.90
C LEU A 136 0.31 5.90 -20.96
N VAL A 137 -0.53 4.98 -21.41
CA VAL A 137 -0.80 3.72 -20.70
C VAL A 137 0.33 2.70 -20.98
N GLU A 138 0.74 2.56 -22.24
CA GLU A 138 1.79 1.63 -22.66
C GLU A 138 3.13 1.87 -21.96
N TYR A 139 3.49 3.15 -21.77
CA TYR A 139 4.77 3.55 -21.14
C TYR A 139 4.64 3.89 -19.65
N ASP A 140 3.54 3.55 -19.00
CA ASP A 140 3.31 3.82 -17.57
C ASP A 140 3.54 5.28 -17.15
N VAL A 141 3.18 6.25 -18.05
CA VAL A 141 3.47 7.66 -17.83
C VAL A 141 2.77 8.22 -16.59
N TYR A 142 1.49 7.89 -16.41
CA TYR A 142 0.68 8.30 -15.26
C TYR A 142 0.38 7.17 -14.28
N THR A 143 1.12 6.09 -14.35
CA THR A 143 0.92 4.95 -13.46
C THR A 143 1.34 5.31 -12.05
N SER A 144 0.50 4.95 -11.09
CA SER A 144 0.70 5.15 -9.67
C SER A 144 0.54 3.86 -8.89
N VAL A 145 1.18 3.80 -7.74
CA VAL A 145 1.11 2.68 -6.80
C VAL A 145 0.23 3.09 -5.64
N HIS A 146 -0.76 2.28 -5.32
CA HIS A 146 -1.63 2.45 -4.17
C HIS A 146 -1.48 1.25 -3.24
N ILE A 147 -1.48 1.49 -1.94
CA ILE A 147 -1.37 0.44 -0.93
C ILE A 147 -2.61 0.55 -0.04
N GLU A 148 -3.49 -0.42 -0.18
CA GLU A 148 -4.70 -0.52 0.64
C GLU A 148 -4.47 -1.42 1.85
N GLU A 149 -5.09 -1.06 2.96
CA GLU A 149 -5.05 -1.80 4.21
C GLU A 149 -6.41 -2.44 4.47
N TYR A 150 -6.39 -3.73 4.73
CA TYR A 150 -7.54 -4.51 5.14
C TYR A 150 -7.29 -5.10 6.52
N GLU A 151 -8.19 -4.82 7.46
CA GLU A 151 -8.06 -5.27 8.85
C GLU A 151 -9.19 -6.23 9.21
N VAL A 152 -8.84 -7.26 9.94
CA VAL A 152 -9.79 -8.18 10.57
C VAL A 152 -9.40 -8.42 12.01
N GLU A 153 -10.38 -8.41 12.87
CA GLU A 153 -10.22 -8.68 14.30
C GLU A 153 -10.92 -9.98 14.71
N SER A 154 -10.28 -10.73 15.58
CA SER A 154 -10.88 -11.87 16.26
C SER A 154 -11.34 -11.43 17.65
N ARG A 155 -12.65 -11.49 17.89
CA ARG A 155 -13.30 -10.99 19.11
C ARG A 155 -13.92 -12.13 19.91
N ASP A 156 -14.05 -11.90 21.21
CA ASP A 156 -14.86 -12.76 22.06
C ASP A 156 -16.35 -12.51 21.80
N THR A 157 -17.09 -13.58 21.52
CA THR A 157 -18.54 -13.54 21.38
C THR A 157 -19.22 -14.30 22.53
N LYS A 158 -20.52 -14.07 22.72
CA LYS A 158 -21.32 -14.79 23.75
C LYS A 158 -21.35 -16.32 23.55
N LEU A 159 -21.07 -16.78 22.34
CA LEU A 159 -21.09 -18.20 21.95
C LEU A 159 -19.68 -18.83 21.96
N GLY A 160 -18.66 -18.05 22.23
CA GLY A 160 -17.26 -18.43 22.23
C GLY A 160 -16.39 -17.43 21.46
N PRO A 161 -15.06 -17.57 21.54
CA PRO A 161 -14.14 -16.71 20.82
C PRO A 161 -14.18 -17.00 19.32
N GLU A 162 -14.04 -15.95 18.50
CA GLU A 162 -13.73 -16.10 17.08
C GLU A 162 -12.30 -16.60 16.93
N GLU A 163 -12.03 -17.39 15.90
CA GLU A 163 -10.72 -17.96 15.65
C GLU A 163 -10.25 -17.64 14.25
N ILE A 164 -8.97 -17.24 14.14
CA ILE A 164 -8.28 -17.09 12.86
C ILE A 164 -7.59 -18.41 12.56
N THR A 165 -8.02 -19.06 11.48
CA THR A 165 -7.58 -20.41 11.12
C THR A 165 -7.63 -20.64 9.62
N ARG A 166 -6.78 -21.54 9.13
CA ARG A 166 -6.84 -22.04 7.75
C ARG A 166 -8.02 -22.99 7.51
N ASP A 167 -8.51 -23.62 8.57
CA ASP A 167 -9.59 -24.63 8.49
C ASP A 167 -10.96 -23.94 8.43
N VAL A 168 -11.33 -23.46 7.24
CA VAL A 168 -12.58 -22.73 6.97
C VAL A 168 -13.59 -23.70 6.37
N PRO A 169 -14.78 -23.89 6.98
CA PRO A 169 -15.78 -24.80 6.47
C PRO A 169 -16.37 -24.36 5.11
N GLY A 170 -16.58 -25.33 4.22
CA GLY A 170 -17.22 -25.08 2.93
C GLY A 170 -16.35 -24.40 1.88
N VAL A 171 -15.06 -24.29 2.12
CA VAL A 171 -14.07 -23.69 1.19
C VAL A 171 -13.16 -24.78 0.64
N GLY A 172 -12.95 -24.81 -0.68
CA GLY A 172 -12.04 -25.77 -1.33
C GLY A 172 -10.57 -25.43 -1.09
N ASP A 173 -9.71 -26.44 -1.17
CA ASP A 173 -8.25 -26.32 -0.95
C ASP A 173 -7.59 -25.31 -1.90
N ASP A 174 -8.11 -25.14 -3.10
CA ASP A 174 -7.61 -24.17 -4.08
C ASP A 174 -7.72 -22.72 -3.60
N ALA A 175 -8.80 -22.39 -2.87
CA ALA A 175 -8.99 -21.05 -2.29
C ALA A 175 -8.13 -20.81 -1.04
N LEU A 176 -7.60 -21.88 -0.43
CA LEU A 176 -6.77 -21.84 0.76
C LEU A 176 -5.28 -22.01 0.48
N LYS A 177 -4.89 -22.18 -0.79
CA LYS A 177 -3.50 -22.49 -1.20
C LYS A 177 -2.48 -21.44 -0.77
N ASP A 178 -2.87 -20.16 -0.79
CA ASP A 178 -2.00 -19.02 -0.48
C ASP A 178 -2.04 -18.61 1.00
N LEU A 179 -2.82 -19.32 1.83
CA LEU A 179 -2.86 -19.12 3.27
C LEU A 179 -1.76 -19.94 3.97
N ASP A 180 -1.14 -19.35 4.98
CA ASP A 180 -0.21 -20.05 5.86
C ASP A 180 -0.95 -20.99 6.86
N GLU A 181 -0.20 -21.66 7.72
CA GLU A 181 -0.78 -22.57 8.74
C GLU A 181 -1.69 -21.85 9.75
N ARG A 182 -1.51 -20.55 9.93
CA ARG A 182 -2.33 -19.69 10.80
C ARG A 182 -3.57 -19.17 10.11
N GLY A 183 -3.74 -19.41 8.81
CA GLY A 183 -4.86 -18.91 8.02
C GLY A 183 -4.67 -17.47 7.50
N ILE A 184 -3.44 -16.98 7.45
CA ILE A 184 -3.09 -15.64 6.96
C ILE A 184 -2.43 -15.78 5.60
N ILE A 185 -2.79 -14.91 4.64
CA ILE A 185 -2.22 -14.95 3.31
C ILE A 185 -0.73 -14.63 3.33
N ARG A 186 0.05 -15.35 2.50
CA ARG A 186 1.50 -15.12 2.36
C ARG A 186 1.81 -13.82 1.62
N VAL A 187 2.88 -13.17 2.01
CA VAL A 187 3.45 -12.02 1.29
C VAL A 187 3.91 -12.46 -0.10
N GLY A 188 3.62 -11.64 -1.11
CA GLY A 188 3.92 -11.93 -2.51
C GLY A 188 2.82 -12.69 -3.25
N ALA A 189 1.73 -13.09 -2.60
CA ALA A 189 0.57 -13.69 -3.27
C ALA A 189 -0.16 -12.68 -4.13
N GLU A 190 -0.54 -13.08 -5.33
CA GLU A 190 -1.45 -12.33 -6.19
C GLU A 190 -2.89 -12.65 -5.79
N VAL A 191 -3.69 -11.60 -5.58
CA VAL A 191 -5.07 -11.72 -5.13
C VAL A 191 -6.04 -11.02 -6.06
N ARG A 192 -7.26 -11.57 -6.13
CA ARG A 192 -8.38 -11.05 -6.91
C ARG A 192 -9.62 -10.94 -6.03
N ALA A 193 -10.63 -10.22 -6.51
CA ALA A 193 -11.90 -10.09 -5.82
C ALA A 193 -12.50 -11.45 -5.43
N GLY A 194 -12.83 -11.61 -4.15
CA GLY A 194 -13.38 -12.84 -3.59
C GLY A 194 -12.34 -13.79 -2.98
N ASP A 195 -11.04 -13.62 -3.23
CA ASP A 195 -10.00 -14.43 -2.59
C ASP A 195 -9.95 -14.18 -1.08
N ILE A 196 -9.58 -15.19 -0.30
CA ILE A 196 -9.50 -15.11 1.15
C ILE A 196 -8.14 -14.52 1.54
N LEU A 197 -8.16 -13.42 2.29
CA LEU A 197 -6.97 -12.80 2.88
C LEU A 197 -6.63 -13.39 4.24
N VAL A 198 -7.64 -13.56 5.07
CA VAL A 198 -7.50 -14.14 6.42
C VAL A 198 -8.68 -15.07 6.67
N GLY A 199 -8.40 -16.32 6.94
CA GLY A 199 -9.42 -17.30 7.33
C GLY A 199 -9.89 -17.04 8.75
N LYS A 200 -11.17 -16.77 8.94
CA LYS A 200 -11.79 -16.56 10.24
C LYS A 200 -13.08 -17.33 10.35
N VAL A 201 -13.30 -17.94 11.50
CA VAL A 201 -14.53 -18.66 11.81
C VAL A 201 -15.15 -18.10 13.09
N THR A 202 -16.47 -18.03 13.09
CA THR A 202 -17.27 -17.53 14.22
C THR A 202 -18.19 -18.65 14.69
N PRO A 203 -18.29 -18.91 16.01
CA PRO A 203 -19.22 -19.90 16.55
C PRO A 203 -20.67 -19.58 16.18
N LYS A 204 -21.45 -20.62 15.78
CA LYS A 204 -22.87 -20.51 15.50
C LYS A 204 -23.71 -20.79 16.75
N GLY A 205 -24.83 -20.05 16.89
CA GLY A 205 -25.85 -20.37 17.90
C GLY A 205 -26.74 -21.55 17.45
N GLU A 206 -27.32 -22.28 18.41
CA GLU A 206 -28.21 -23.41 18.12
C GLU A 206 -29.41 -23.06 17.24
N THR A 207 -29.86 -21.80 17.26
CA THR A 207 -30.98 -21.29 16.45
C THR A 207 -30.62 -21.04 15.00
N GLU A 208 -29.35 -20.97 14.66
CA GLU A 208 -28.87 -20.68 13.30
C GLU A 208 -28.57 -21.96 12.49
N LEU A 209 -28.71 -23.13 13.09
CA LEU A 209 -28.50 -24.40 12.41
C LEU A 209 -29.62 -24.69 11.41
N THR A 210 -29.25 -25.05 10.18
CA THR A 210 -30.23 -25.56 9.21
C THR A 210 -30.80 -26.92 9.65
N ALA A 211 -31.95 -27.31 9.08
CA ALA A 211 -32.55 -28.63 9.41
C ALA A 211 -31.59 -29.78 9.06
N GLU A 212 -30.81 -29.66 8.01
CA GLU A 212 -29.80 -30.64 7.58
C GLU A 212 -28.64 -30.72 8.55
N GLU A 213 -28.13 -29.59 9.05
CA GLU A 213 -27.04 -29.52 10.03
C GLU A 213 -27.49 -30.11 11.37
N ARG A 214 -28.74 -29.89 11.80
CA ARG A 214 -29.31 -30.50 13.00
C ARG A 214 -29.40 -32.02 12.86
N LEU A 215 -29.76 -32.52 11.67
CA LEU A 215 -29.84 -33.95 11.39
C LEU A 215 -28.44 -34.57 11.39
N LEU A 216 -27.45 -33.94 10.77
CA LEU A 216 -26.06 -34.39 10.77
C LEU A 216 -25.49 -34.45 12.20
N ARG A 217 -25.81 -33.45 13.03
CA ARG A 217 -25.42 -33.44 14.45
C ARG A 217 -26.04 -34.59 15.21
N ALA A 218 -27.30 -34.91 14.96
CA ALA A 218 -27.99 -36.03 15.60
C ALA A 218 -27.40 -37.40 15.22
N ILE A 219 -26.90 -37.53 13.98
CA ILE A 219 -26.36 -38.79 13.44
C ILE A 219 -24.89 -38.97 13.76
N PHE A 220 -24.06 -37.92 13.63
CA PHE A 220 -22.60 -38.01 13.75
C PHE A 220 -22.02 -37.41 15.04
N GLY A 221 -22.88 -36.94 15.97
CA GLY A 221 -22.47 -36.34 17.24
C GLY A 221 -21.79 -34.98 17.08
N GLU A 222 -21.07 -34.53 18.13
CA GLU A 222 -20.44 -33.18 18.21
C GLU A 222 -19.31 -32.88 17.18
N LYS A 223 -19.06 -33.76 16.24
CA LYS A 223 -17.99 -33.58 15.22
C LYS A 223 -18.34 -32.63 14.07
N ALA A 224 -19.60 -32.21 13.94
CA ALA A 224 -19.92 -31.12 13.03
C ALA A 224 -19.52 -29.80 13.68
N ARG A 225 -18.45 -29.15 13.18
CA ARG A 225 -18.00 -27.85 13.70
C ARG A 225 -19.13 -26.83 13.57
N GLU A 226 -19.55 -26.30 14.70
CA GLU A 226 -20.60 -25.27 14.83
C GLU A 226 -20.01 -23.88 14.54
N VAL A 227 -19.36 -23.71 13.41
CA VAL A 227 -18.71 -22.45 13.05
C VAL A 227 -19.18 -21.97 11.67
N ARG A 228 -19.26 -20.66 11.54
CA ARG A 228 -19.58 -19.99 10.29
C ARG A 228 -18.33 -19.33 9.73
N ASP A 229 -18.15 -19.39 8.41
CA ASP A 229 -17.12 -18.63 7.69
C ASP A 229 -17.40 -17.12 7.79
N THR A 230 -16.49 -16.40 8.42
CA THR A 230 -16.47 -14.95 8.52
C THR A 230 -15.12 -14.39 8.05
N SER A 231 -14.46 -15.12 7.14
CA SER A 231 -13.15 -14.78 6.62
C SER A 231 -13.14 -13.41 5.93
N LEU A 232 -12.02 -12.72 6.07
CA LEU A 232 -11.77 -11.48 5.32
C LEU A 232 -11.47 -11.85 3.87
N LYS A 233 -12.27 -11.33 2.94
CA LYS A 233 -12.13 -11.53 1.50
C LYS A 233 -11.80 -10.22 0.81
N VAL A 234 -11.09 -10.33 -0.32
CA VAL A 234 -10.79 -9.18 -1.17
C VAL A 234 -12.11 -8.59 -1.70
N PRO A 235 -12.36 -7.28 -1.51
CA PRO A 235 -13.57 -6.64 -1.99
C PRO A 235 -13.66 -6.65 -3.52
N HIS A 236 -14.87 -6.42 -4.03
CA HIS A 236 -15.09 -6.34 -5.46
C HIS A 236 -14.38 -5.13 -6.06
N GLY A 237 -13.66 -5.34 -7.17
CA GLY A 237 -12.86 -4.32 -7.85
C GLY A 237 -11.41 -4.20 -7.36
N ALA A 238 -11.05 -4.80 -6.23
CA ALA A 238 -9.65 -4.85 -5.78
C ALA A 238 -8.93 -6.06 -6.38
N TYR A 239 -7.70 -5.86 -6.82
CA TYR A 239 -6.78 -6.91 -7.25
C TYR A 239 -5.35 -6.40 -7.04
N GLY A 240 -4.41 -7.27 -6.73
CA GLY A 240 -3.04 -6.82 -6.51
C GLY A 240 -2.14 -7.88 -5.91
N ILE A 241 -1.03 -7.44 -5.34
CA ILE A 241 -0.03 -8.29 -4.70
C ILE A 241 0.05 -7.92 -3.22
N ILE A 242 0.09 -8.94 -2.37
CA ILE A 242 0.28 -8.76 -0.93
C ILE A 242 1.71 -8.30 -0.67
N VAL A 243 1.87 -7.11 -0.09
CA VAL A 243 3.19 -6.53 0.23
C VAL A 243 3.59 -6.75 1.67
N ASP A 244 2.63 -6.81 2.59
CA ASP A 244 2.89 -7.03 4.01
C ASP A 244 1.67 -7.62 4.72
N ALA A 245 1.92 -8.35 5.81
CA ALA A 245 0.90 -8.90 6.69
C ALA A 245 1.36 -8.74 8.14
N LYS A 246 0.64 -7.94 8.93
CA LYS A 246 0.97 -7.67 10.34
C LYS A 246 -0.05 -8.34 11.24
N VAL A 247 0.45 -9.04 12.24
CA VAL A 247 -0.35 -9.75 13.24
C VAL A 247 -0.08 -9.14 14.61
N PHE A 248 -1.13 -8.66 15.24
CA PHE A 248 -1.11 -8.11 16.59
C PHE A 248 -1.83 -9.04 17.53
N THR A 249 -1.17 -9.44 18.61
CA THR A 249 -1.72 -10.33 19.62
C THR A 249 -1.43 -9.80 21.02
N ARG A 250 -2.32 -10.08 21.98
CA ARG A 250 -2.08 -9.71 23.38
C ARG A 250 -0.87 -10.43 23.97
N GLU A 251 -0.56 -11.63 23.49
CA GLU A 251 0.60 -12.40 23.90
C GLU A 251 1.92 -11.71 23.56
N ASN A 252 1.96 -10.98 22.46
CA ASN A 252 3.12 -10.19 22.03
C ASN A 252 3.24 -8.84 22.77
N GLY A 253 2.28 -8.49 23.64
CA GLY A 253 2.26 -7.23 24.37
C GLY A 253 1.63 -6.07 23.58
N ASP A 254 0.93 -6.34 22.48
CA ASP A 254 0.26 -5.33 21.68
C ASP A 254 -1.00 -4.80 22.40
N GLU A 255 -1.23 -3.50 22.33
CA GLU A 255 -2.43 -2.85 22.85
C GLU A 255 -3.60 -3.09 21.85
N LEU A 256 -4.50 -4.00 22.22
CA LEU A 256 -5.72 -4.28 21.48
C LEU A 256 -6.94 -3.72 22.20
N SER A 257 -7.98 -3.39 21.44
CA SER A 257 -9.27 -2.96 21.99
C SER A 257 -9.86 -4.02 22.95
N PRO A 258 -10.65 -3.61 23.97
CA PRO A 258 -11.30 -4.56 24.86
C PRO A 258 -12.14 -5.60 24.10
N GLY A 259 -11.95 -6.89 24.43
CA GLY A 259 -12.67 -8.00 23.76
C GLY A 259 -12.04 -8.48 22.46
N VAL A 260 -10.98 -7.84 21.96
CA VAL A 260 -10.21 -8.30 20.80
C VAL A 260 -9.05 -9.17 21.26
N ASN A 261 -8.93 -10.37 20.70
CA ASN A 261 -7.85 -11.32 21.01
C ASN A 261 -6.69 -11.19 20.02
N GLN A 262 -7.01 -10.98 18.76
CA GLN A 262 -6.03 -10.85 17.67
C GLN A 262 -6.55 -9.89 16.61
N SER A 263 -5.66 -9.05 16.06
CA SER A 263 -5.92 -8.23 14.89
C SER A 263 -4.88 -8.54 13.81
N VAL A 264 -5.36 -8.69 12.57
CA VAL A 264 -4.51 -8.93 11.40
C VAL A 264 -4.76 -7.84 10.39
N ARG A 265 -3.68 -7.19 9.94
CA ARG A 265 -3.69 -6.18 8.89
C ARG A 265 -2.95 -6.67 7.67
N ILE A 266 -3.63 -6.67 6.54
CA ILE A 266 -3.08 -7.06 5.24
C ILE A 266 -2.95 -5.83 4.36
N TYR A 267 -1.80 -5.69 3.72
CA TYR A 267 -1.51 -4.60 2.80
C TYR A 267 -1.44 -5.13 1.37
N ILE A 268 -2.31 -4.59 0.51
CA ILE A 268 -2.40 -4.94 -0.91
C ILE A 268 -1.86 -3.79 -1.74
N CYS A 269 -0.90 -4.08 -2.61
CA CYS A 269 -0.38 -3.13 -3.58
C CYS A 269 -1.17 -3.22 -4.88
N LEU A 270 -1.69 -2.08 -5.31
CA LEU A 270 -2.49 -1.90 -6.52
C LEU A 270 -1.74 -0.96 -7.47
N LEU A 271 -1.82 -1.23 -8.77
CA LEU A 271 -1.28 -0.36 -9.81
C LEU A 271 -2.42 0.25 -10.62
N TYR A 272 -2.48 1.56 -10.66
CA TYR A 272 -3.42 2.31 -11.50
C TYR A 272 -2.67 3.03 -12.62
N THR A 273 -3.05 2.78 -13.87
CA THR A 273 -2.37 3.30 -15.06
C THR A 273 -2.74 4.74 -15.41
N SER A 274 -3.90 5.21 -14.97
CA SER A 274 -4.37 6.59 -15.21
C SER A 274 -5.22 7.05 -14.03
N PRO A 275 -4.59 7.37 -12.88
CA PRO A 275 -5.33 7.81 -11.72
C PRO A 275 -5.95 9.19 -11.96
N SER A 276 -7.23 9.32 -11.65
CA SER A 276 -7.92 10.61 -11.55
C SER A 276 -8.31 10.87 -10.10
N PRO A 277 -8.10 12.06 -9.57
CA PRO A 277 -8.61 12.41 -8.24
C PRO A 277 -10.14 12.28 -8.12
N ARG A 278 -10.86 12.28 -9.26
CA ARG A 278 -12.31 12.11 -9.32
C ARG A 278 -12.76 10.66 -9.33
N ASP A 279 -11.84 9.72 -9.57
CA ASP A 279 -12.16 8.28 -9.58
C ASP A 279 -12.10 7.65 -8.17
N VAL A 280 -11.87 8.45 -7.14
CA VAL A 280 -11.71 8.04 -5.74
C VAL A 280 -12.93 8.35 -4.88
N GLU A 281 -14.02 8.89 -5.48
CA GLU A 281 -15.28 9.13 -4.79
C GLU A 281 -16.30 7.99 -4.97
#